data_9e29880fda72ca445fed47869fe1b8f8
#
_entry.id   9e29880fda72ca445fed47869fe1b8f8
#
_cell.length_a   1.000
_cell.length_b   1.000
_cell.length_c   1.000
_cell.angle_alpha   90.00
_cell.angle_beta   90.00
_cell.angle_gamma   90.00
#
_symmetry.space_group_name_H-M   'P 1'
#
loop_
_entity.id
_entity.type
_entity.pdbx_description
1 polymer ?
#
loop_
_entity_poly.entity_id
_entity_poly.type
_entity_poly.pdbx_seq_one_letter_code
_entity_poly.pdbx_strand_id
1 'polypeptide(L)'
;MTQNPTRQLKLGAILAGVGTDHTRWRDPALPGDASIDINSYIDNARLAEAARFDLVFIVDSPFITPDTAPHFLNRLEPLTLLSALAVSTSKIGLVGTLTTSYWEPYNVARQFGSLDHISKG
;
A
#
# COMPACT_ATOMS: atom_id res chain seq x y z
N MET A 1 22.38 27.36 -22.06
CA MET A 1 20.91 27.29 -21.88
C MET A 1 20.64 25.99 -21.14
N THR A 2 20.44 26.03 -19.85
CA THR A 2 20.06 24.88 -19.03
C THR A 2 18.62 24.55 -19.35
N GLN A 3 18.38 23.42 -20.00
CA GLN A 3 17.01 22.90 -20.19
C GLN A 3 16.40 22.70 -18.80
N ASN A 4 15.33 23.44 -18.53
CA ASN A 4 14.52 23.25 -17.35
C ASN A 4 13.95 21.80 -17.40
N PRO A 5 14.22 20.93 -16.42
CA PRO A 5 13.70 19.58 -16.47
C PRO A 5 12.18 19.66 -16.59
N THR A 6 11.63 19.05 -17.63
CA THR A 6 10.18 18.99 -17.84
C THR A 6 9.55 18.41 -16.58
N ARG A 7 8.75 19.22 -15.90
CA ARG A 7 8.02 18.83 -14.71
C ARG A 7 7.07 17.67 -15.06
N GLN A 8 7.34 16.48 -14.56
CA GLN A 8 6.48 15.30 -14.75
C GLN A 8 5.54 15.15 -13.56
N LEU A 9 4.31 14.78 -13.84
CA LEU A 9 3.36 14.39 -12.82
C LEU A 9 3.80 13.04 -12.22
N LYS A 10 3.79 12.94 -10.88
CA LYS A 10 4.04 11.69 -10.16
C LYS A 10 2.71 11.01 -9.87
N LEU A 11 2.60 9.75 -10.21
CA LEU A 11 1.38 8.97 -10.05
C LEU A 11 1.52 7.94 -8.93
N GLY A 12 0.55 7.93 -8.02
CA GLY A 12 0.44 6.93 -6.97
C GLY A 12 -0.83 6.11 -7.12
N ALA A 13 -0.76 4.81 -6.88
CA ALA A 13 -1.90 3.92 -6.82
C ALA A 13 -2.18 3.53 -5.36
N ILE A 14 -3.40 3.78 -4.87
CA ILE A 14 -3.84 3.24 -3.59
C ILE A 14 -4.25 1.79 -3.82
N LEU A 15 -3.60 0.86 -3.11
CA LEU A 15 -3.98 -0.54 -3.14
C LEU A 15 -4.95 -0.82 -1.99
N ALA A 16 -6.17 -1.21 -2.36
CA ALA A 16 -7.20 -1.66 -1.43
C ALA A 16 -7.87 -2.89 -2.03
N GLY A 17 -7.82 -4.03 -1.36
CA GLY A 17 -8.17 -5.34 -1.91
C GLY A 17 -9.48 -5.37 -2.71
N VAL A 18 -10.58 -4.89 -2.12
CA VAL A 18 -11.89 -4.81 -2.80
C VAL A 18 -12.19 -3.41 -3.38
N GLY A 19 -11.20 -2.51 -3.42
CA GLY A 19 -11.36 -1.12 -3.84
C GLY A 19 -11.78 -0.18 -2.71
N THR A 20 -11.91 1.10 -3.05
CA THR A 20 -12.17 2.18 -2.08
C THR A 20 -13.65 2.48 -1.87
N ASP A 21 -14.54 1.91 -2.66
CA ASP A 21 -15.98 2.04 -2.52
C ASP A 21 -16.49 1.15 -1.38
N HIS A 22 -17.25 1.73 -0.45
CA HIS A 22 -17.80 1.05 0.73
C HIS A 22 -18.78 -0.09 0.41
N THR A 23 -19.22 -0.22 -0.82
CA THR A 23 -20.17 -1.26 -1.25
C THR A 23 -19.54 -2.35 -2.12
N ARG A 24 -18.37 -2.10 -2.67
CA ARG A 24 -17.74 -3.01 -3.64
C ARG A 24 -17.39 -4.40 -3.11
N TRP A 25 -17.16 -4.54 -1.82
CA TRP A 25 -16.95 -5.84 -1.19
C TRP A 25 -18.14 -6.79 -1.36
N ARG A 26 -19.32 -6.29 -1.75
CA ARG A 26 -20.54 -7.07 -2.02
C ARG A 26 -20.66 -7.50 -3.48
N ASP A 27 -19.76 -7.03 -4.34
CA ASP A 27 -19.78 -7.36 -5.76
C ASP A 27 -19.36 -8.83 -5.95
N PRO A 28 -20.24 -9.72 -6.45
CA PRO A 28 -19.91 -11.12 -6.64
C PRO A 28 -18.85 -11.36 -7.71
N ALA A 29 -18.51 -10.37 -8.52
CA ALA A 29 -17.44 -10.43 -9.50
C ALA A 29 -16.05 -10.20 -8.90
N LEU A 30 -15.97 -9.71 -7.65
CA LEU A 30 -14.71 -9.50 -6.94
C LEU A 30 -14.39 -10.70 -6.03
N PRO A 31 -13.12 -11.07 -5.89
CA PRO A 31 -12.71 -12.06 -4.89
C PRO A 31 -13.10 -11.58 -3.49
N GLY A 32 -13.89 -12.38 -2.77
CA GLY A 32 -14.40 -11.99 -1.44
C GLY A 32 -13.30 -11.81 -0.38
N ASP A 33 -12.12 -12.36 -0.62
CA ASP A 33 -10.94 -12.31 0.25
C ASP A 33 -9.83 -11.39 -0.27
N ALA A 34 -10.07 -10.62 -1.34
CA ALA A 34 -9.05 -9.76 -1.97
C ALA A 34 -8.38 -8.77 -0.99
N SER A 35 -9.04 -8.42 0.11
CA SER A 35 -8.48 -7.54 1.15
C SER A 35 -7.38 -8.19 2.00
N ILE A 36 -7.30 -9.52 2.01
CA ILE A 36 -6.31 -10.31 2.76
C ILE A 36 -5.51 -11.27 1.87
N ASP A 37 -5.84 -11.36 0.59
CA ASP A 37 -5.09 -12.17 -0.37
C ASP A 37 -3.84 -11.42 -0.84
N ILE A 38 -2.69 -11.89 -0.39
CA ILE A 38 -1.39 -11.30 -0.76
C ILE A 38 -1.13 -11.34 -2.27
N ASN A 39 -1.62 -12.33 -3.00
CA ASN A 39 -1.43 -12.42 -4.44
C ASN A 39 -2.14 -11.29 -5.16
N SER A 40 -3.35 -10.94 -4.74
CA SER A 40 -4.09 -9.79 -5.28
C SER A 40 -3.29 -8.49 -5.12
N TYR A 41 -2.62 -8.28 -3.98
CA TYR A 41 -1.77 -7.10 -3.77
C TYR A 41 -0.51 -7.14 -4.64
N ILE A 42 0.16 -8.29 -4.74
CA ILE A 42 1.36 -8.47 -5.58
C ILE A 42 1.04 -8.20 -7.05
N ASP A 43 -0.06 -8.76 -7.56
CA ASP A 43 -0.46 -8.61 -8.96
C ASP A 43 -0.82 -7.14 -9.27
N ASN A 44 -1.54 -6.47 -8.38
CA ASN A 44 -1.86 -5.05 -8.52
C ASN A 44 -0.61 -4.15 -8.44
N ALA A 45 0.33 -4.45 -7.54
CA ALA A 45 1.58 -3.70 -7.44
C ALA A 45 2.44 -3.86 -8.70
N ARG A 46 2.55 -5.07 -9.24
CA ARG A 46 3.25 -5.35 -10.49
C ARG A 46 2.57 -4.70 -11.69
N LEU A 47 1.24 -4.68 -11.72
CA LEU A 47 0.48 -3.97 -12.77
C LEU A 47 0.75 -2.47 -12.71
N ALA A 48 0.73 -1.86 -11.52
CA ALA A 48 1.06 -0.45 -11.33
C ALA A 48 2.51 -0.15 -11.75
N GLU A 49 3.47 -1.02 -11.39
CA GLU A 49 4.87 -0.90 -11.81
C GLU A 49 5.01 -0.98 -13.34
N ALA A 50 4.36 -1.95 -13.97
CA ALA A 50 4.35 -2.10 -15.43
C ALA A 50 3.71 -0.89 -16.14
N ALA A 51 2.68 -0.30 -15.54
CA ALA A 51 2.01 0.92 -16.01
C ALA A 51 2.78 2.21 -15.67
N ARG A 52 3.98 2.10 -15.08
CA ARG A 52 4.87 3.21 -14.72
C ARG A 52 4.29 4.19 -13.70
N PHE A 53 3.51 3.70 -12.76
CA PHE A 53 3.24 4.45 -11.55
C PHE A 53 4.52 4.64 -10.74
N ASP A 54 4.65 5.79 -10.09
CA ASP A 54 5.82 6.10 -9.28
C ASP A 54 5.78 5.39 -7.92
N LEU A 55 4.59 5.15 -7.37
CA LEU A 55 4.42 4.52 -6.07
C LEU A 55 3.09 3.77 -5.92
N VAL A 56 3.08 2.81 -4.99
CA VAL A 56 1.86 2.26 -4.41
C VAL A 56 1.72 2.75 -2.96
N PHE A 57 0.48 2.96 -2.53
CA PHE A 57 0.17 3.47 -1.21
C PHE A 57 -0.81 2.55 -0.48
N ILE A 58 -0.43 2.12 0.72
CA ILE A 58 -1.28 1.32 1.61
C ILE A 58 -1.82 2.22 2.72
N VAL A 59 -3.13 2.40 2.71
CA VAL A 59 -3.85 3.17 3.73
C VAL A 59 -4.24 2.29 4.89
N ASP A 60 -4.12 2.80 6.11
CA ASP A 60 -4.56 2.11 7.31
C ASP A 60 -5.17 3.04 8.36
N SER A 61 -5.93 2.45 9.27
CA SER A 61 -6.49 3.08 10.46
C SER A 61 -6.43 2.08 11.60
N PRO A 62 -5.57 2.28 12.61
CA PRO A 62 -5.35 1.32 13.69
C PRO A 62 -6.41 1.44 14.80
N PHE A 63 -7.67 1.72 14.43
CA PHE A 63 -8.78 1.76 15.38
C PHE A 63 -10.01 1.08 14.78
N ILE A 64 -10.82 0.53 15.67
CA ILE A 64 -12.09 -0.13 15.34
C ILE A 64 -13.17 0.49 16.21
N THR A 65 -14.30 0.84 15.60
CA THR A 65 -15.50 1.30 16.29
C THR A 65 -16.69 0.40 15.93
N PRO A 66 -17.78 0.40 16.70
CA PRO A 66 -18.97 -0.35 16.34
C PRO A 66 -19.53 -0.03 14.94
N ASP A 67 -19.28 1.20 14.47
CA ASP A 67 -19.75 1.68 13.16
C ASP A 67 -18.72 1.48 12.04
N THR A 68 -17.59 0.86 12.33
CA THR A 68 -16.55 0.60 11.33
C THR A 68 -17.07 -0.33 10.25
N ALA A 69 -16.99 0.10 8.99
CA ALA A 69 -17.42 -0.70 7.86
C ALA A 69 -16.63 -2.02 7.77
N PRO A 70 -17.28 -3.17 7.47
CA PRO A 70 -16.66 -4.49 7.50
C PRO A 70 -15.35 -4.62 6.71
N HIS A 71 -15.23 -3.94 5.57
CA HIS A 71 -14.02 -3.98 4.74
C HIS A 71 -12.80 -3.29 5.39
N PHE A 72 -12.99 -2.48 6.42
CA PHE A 72 -11.89 -1.93 7.23
C PHE A 72 -11.41 -2.89 8.31
N LEU A 73 -12.19 -3.91 8.63
CA LEU A 73 -11.84 -4.91 9.65
C LEU A 73 -10.98 -6.03 9.08
N ASN A 74 -10.97 -6.19 7.76
CA ASN A 74 -10.36 -7.32 7.08
C ASN A 74 -9.34 -6.80 6.06
N ARG A 75 -8.14 -6.46 6.52
CA ARG A 75 -7.04 -6.01 5.67
C ARG A 75 -5.69 -6.32 6.30
N LEU A 76 -4.68 -6.40 5.45
CA LEU A 76 -3.30 -6.62 5.89
C LEU A 76 -2.70 -5.31 6.44
N GLU A 77 -1.87 -5.44 7.47
CA GLU A 77 -1.15 -4.32 8.06
C GLU A 77 -0.12 -3.75 7.07
N PRO A 78 -0.02 -2.40 6.92
CA PRO A 78 0.76 -1.78 5.86
C PRO A 78 2.23 -2.19 5.80
N LEU A 79 2.94 -2.20 6.93
CA LEU A 79 4.38 -2.41 6.91
C LEU A 79 4.76 -3.86 6.57
N THR A 80 4.00 -4.82 7.09
CA THR A 80 4.18 -6.23 6.73
C THR A 80 3.82 -6.50 5.28
N LEU A 81 2.74 -5.88 4.79
CA LEU A 81 2.36 -5.96 3.38
C LEU A 81 3.42 -5.34 2.47
N LEU A 82 3.90 -4.13 2.77
CA LEU A 82 4.95 -3.46 2.00
C LEU A 82 6.25 -4.28 1.97
N SER A 83 6.58 -4.99 3.05
CA SER A 83 7.75 -5.87 3.09
C SER A 83 7.62 -7.04 2.09
N ALA A 84 6.42 -7.58 1.93
CA ALA A 84 6.15 -8.60 0.92
C ALA A 84 6.18 -8.03 -0.51
N LEU A 85 5.66 -6.80 -0.70
CA LEU A 85 5.72 -6.12 -1.99
C LEU A 85 7.14 -5.73 -2.38
N ALA A 86 7.99 -5.35 -1.42
CA ALA A 86 9.39 -4.99 -1.64
C ALA A 86 10.20 -6.11 -2.32
N VAL A 87 9.92 -7.37 -2.00
CA VAL A 87 10.59 -8.52 -2.63
C VAL A 87 9.88 -9.02 -3.89
N SER A 88 8.71 -8.46 -4.20
CA SER A 88 7.87 -8.86 -5.34
C SER A 88 7.88 -7.87 -6.50
N THR A 89 8.40 -6.66 -6.28
CA THR A 89 8.53 -5.56 -7.24
C THR A 89 9.99 -5.09 -7.33
N SER A 90 10.31 -4.16 -8.23
CA SER A 90 11.71 -3.79 -8.50
C SER A 90 11.96 -2.28 -8.54
N LYS A 91 10.97 -1.45 -8.82
CA LYS A 91 11.14 -0.01 -9.11
C LYS A 91 10.07 0.88 -8.51
N ILE A 92 8.91 0.33 -8.18
CA ILE A 92 7.79 1.12 -7.67
C ILE A 92 8.04 1.56 -6.24
N GLY A 93 7.82 2.83 -5.92
CA GLY A 93 7.92 3.34 -4.57
C GLY A 93 6.86 2.72 -3.65
N LEU A 94 7.24 2.43 -2.41
CA LEU A 94 6.39 1.79 -1.41
C LEU A 94 6.04 2.81 -0.33
N VAL A 95 4.76 3.12 -0.18
CA VAL A 95 4.26 4.11 0.79
C VAL A 95 3.22 3.47 1.68
N GLY A 96 3.40 3.59 2.98
CA GLY A 96 2.47 3.07 3.98
C GLY A 96 2.04 4.13 4.99
N THR A 97 0.84 3.97 5.52
CA THR A 97 0.35 4.74 6.65
C THR A 97 0.87 4.14 7.95
N LEU A 98 1.37 5.02 8.83
CA LEU A 98 1.69 4.65 10.20
C LEU A 98 1.29 5.80 11.14
N THR A 99 0.58 5.50 12.21
CA THR A 99 0.21 6.52 13.20
C THR A 99 1.31 6.74 14.21
N THR A 100 1.66 8.00 14.45
CA THR A 100 2.64 8.36 15.48
C THR A 100 2.04 8.38 16.89
N SER A 101 0.73 8.26 17.03
CA SER A 101 0.06 8.23 18.34
C SER A 101 0.21 6.92 19.09
N TYR A 102 0.45 5.81 18.37
CA TYR A 102 0.51 4.45 18.94
C TYR A 102 1.85 3.75 18.75
N TRP A 103 2.79 4.40 18.06
CA TRP A 103 4.07 3.80 17.74
C TRP A 103 5.22 4.64 18.29
N GLU A 104 6.17 3.98 18.90
CA GLU A 104 7.39 4.62 19.36
C GLU A 104 8.25 5.04 18.16
N PRO A 105 8.78 6.28 18.13
CA PRO A 105 9.55 6.79 16.99
C PRO A 105 10.74 5.93 16.59
N TYR A 106 11.43 5.35 17.57
CA TYR A 106 12.54 4.43 17.31
C TYR A 106 12.11 3.19 16.55
N ASN A 107 10.98 2.58 16.93
CA ASN A 107 10.46 1.40 16.27
C ASN A 107 10.05 1.71 14.82
N VAL A 108 9.40 2.85 14.60
CA VAL A 108 9.05 3.34 13.26
C VAL A 108 10.31 3.49 12.39
N ALA A 109 11.30 4.22 12.88
CA ALA A 109 12.54 4.45 12.13
C ALA A 109 13.26 3.13 11.81
N ARG A 110 13.33 2.20 12.76
CA ARG A 110 13.95 0.89 12.57
C ARG A 110 13.21 0.05 11.53
N GLN A 111 11.89 0.02 11.57
CA GLN A 111 11.06 -0.77 10.66
C GLN A 111 11.16 -0.24 9.23
N PHE A 112 10.99 1.07 9.04
CA PHE A 112 11.14 1.70 7.71
C PHE A 112 12.57 1.63 7.19
N GLY A 113 13.58 1.79 8.05
CA GLY A 113 14.98 1.58 7.66
C GLY A 113 15.26 0.15 7.21
N SER A 114 14.62 -0.84 7.84
CA SER A 114 14.71 -2.24 7.39
C SER A 114 14.02 -2.44 6.05
N LEU A 115 12.84 -1.86 5.86
CA LEU A 115 12.11 -1.94 4.59
C LEU A 115 12.88 -1.27 3.45
N ASP A 116 13.45 -0.09 3.69
CA ASP A 116 14.30 0.63 2.75
C ASP A 116 15.49 -0.23 2.30
N HIS A 117 16.14 -0.90 3.25
CA HIS A 117 17.25 -1.80 2.95
C HIS A 117 16.82 -3.04 2.15
N ILE A 118 15.66 -3.63 2.47
CA ILE A 118 15.09 -4.79 1.76
C ILE A 118 14.71 -4.40 0.33
N SER A 119 14.10 -3.24 0.14
CA SER A 119 13.67 -2.74 -1.16
C SER A 119 14.82 -2.22 -2.03
N LYS A 120 16.01 -1.99 -1.44
CA LYS A 120 17.21 -1.41 -2.06
C LYS A 120 17.05 0.09 -2.39
N GLY A 121 16.32 0.82 -1.57
CA GLY A 121 16.09 2.24 -1.71
C GLY A 121 14.83 2.61 -2.45
#